data_c480222ad6976b350a706384dc3abf0e
#
_entry.id   c480222ad6976b350a706384dc3abf0e
#
_cell.length_a   1.000
_cell.length_b   1.000
_cell.length_c   1.000
_cell.angle_alpha   90.00
_cell.angle_beta   90.00
_cell.angle_gamma   90.00
#
_symmetry.space_group_name_H-M   'P 1'
#
loop_
_entity.id
_entity.type
_entity.pdbx_description
1 polymer ?
#
loop_
_entity_poly.entity_id
_entity_poly.type
_entity_poly.pdbx_seq_one_letter_code
_entity_poly.pdbx_strand_id
1 'polypeptide(L)'
;TGLVSHYAQNPTQPIPFPTSPSWGYRVTQGLHVTTGIACIPLLLVKLWSVLPLLVRGLPSGWAARARDGAERASIAVLVSASVFLLVTGLLNSTQWYPWDFSFRRSHYALAWVATGALVLHLAVKLPTIREALGRDVDDTGLDRPEAVVRGGLSRRGLLRSTWAAAGLAVLATAGSTVPWLRRVSVLGVRSGDGPGGVPINRTAAAAGSNSRSEKLM
;
A
#
# COMPACT_ATOMS: atom_id res chain seq x y z
N THR A 1 -11.59 -1.97 -0.25
CA THR A 1 -11.44 -2.26 1.19
C THR A 1 -11.21 -0.98 1.99
N GLY A 2 -10.28 -0.07 1.60
CA GLY A 2 -9.99 1.18 2.33
C GLY A 2 -11.20 2.10 2.52
N LEU A 3 -12.03 2.30 1.48
CA LEU A 3 -13.27 3.06 1.59
C LEU A 3 -14.24 2.45 2.61
N VAL A 4 -14.42 1.13 2.57
CA VAL A 4 -15.27 0.41 3.53
C VAL A 4 -14.78 0.64 4.96
N SER A 5 -13.46 0.53 5.19
CA SER A 5 -12.86 0.80 6.51
C SER A 5 -13.04 2.26 6.94
N HIS A 6 -12.95 3.21 6.01
CA HIS A 6 -13.18 4.63 6.29
C HIS A 6 -14.61 4.88 6.73
N TYR A 7 -15.60 4.37 6.00
CA TYR A 7 -17.01 4.54 6.35
C TYR A 7 -17.39 3.84 7.65
N ALA A 8 -16.83 2.65 7.92
CA ALA A 8 -17.05 1.96 9.18
C ALA A 8 -16.52 2.73 10.42
N GLN A 9 -15.45 3.52 10.23
CA GLN A 9 -14.84 4.33 11.30
C GLN A 9 -15.47 5.73 11.44
N ASN A 10 -16.32 6.16 10.50
CA ASN A 10 -16.93 7.48 10.49
C ASN A 10 -18.46 7.32 10.39
N PRO A 11 -19.16 7.04 11.50
CA PRO A 11 -20.60 6.72 11.50
C PRO A 11 -21.49 7.89 11.07
N THR A 12 -20.97 9.11 11.02
CA THR A 12 -21.69 10.32 10.56
C THR A 12 -21.74 10.49 9.05
N GLN A 13 -21.18 9.56 8.29
CA GLN A 13 -21.21 9.60 6.84
C GLN A 13 -22.59 9.26 6.26
N PRO A 14 -22.93 9.75 5.04
CA PRO A 14 -24.25 9.59 4.44
C PRO A 14 -24.66 8.13 4.18
N ILE A 15 -23.69 7.21 4.11
CA ILE A 15 -23.96 5.78 3.96
C ILE A 15 -23.50 5.08 5.24
N PRO A 16 -24.42 4.69 6.14
CA PRO A 16 -24.06 3.96 7.34
C PRO A 16 -23.52 2.58 6.95
N PHE A 17 -22.33 2.25 7.47
CA PHE A 17 -21.79 0.91 7.30
C PHE A 17 -22.44 -0.03 8.32
N PRO A 18 -22.89 -1.23 7.90
CA PRO A 18 -23.48 -2.19 8.82
C PRO A 18 -22.45 -2.62 9.87
N THR A 19 -22.81 -2.50 11.13
CA THR A 19 -21.96 -2.90 12.27
C THR A 19 -21.96 -4.42 12.51
N SER A 20 -22.92 -5.11 11.93
CA SER A 20 -23.08 -6.57 12.00
C SER A 20 -22.99 -7.19 10.59
N PRO A 21 -22.25 -8.28 10.43
CA PRO A 21 -21.42 -8.94 11.43
C PRO A 21 -20.08 -8.20 11.64
N SER A 22 -19.63 -8.12 12.89
CA SER A 22 -18.38 -7.39 13.25
C SER A 22 -17.10 -7.95 12.60
N TRP A 23 -17.11 -9.22 12.21
CA TRP A 23 -15.99 -9.83 11.47
C TRP A 23 -15.81 -9.22 10.07
N GLY A 24 -16.86 -8.68 9.46
CA GLY A 24 -16.79 -8.04 8.14
C GLY A 24 -15.80 -6.88 8.11
N TYR A 25 -15.81 -6.03 9.14
CA TYR A 25 -14.82 -4.97 9.29
C TYR A 25 -13.40 -5.52 9.42
N ARG A 26 -13.20 -6.57 10.23
CA ARG A 26 -11.87 -7.21 10.40
C ARG A 26 -11.33 -7.77 9.09
N VAL A 27 -12.17 -8.37 8.28
CA VAL A 27 -11.79 -8.89 6.95
C VAL A 27 -11.38 -7.76 6.02
N THR A 28 -12.20 -6.71 5.91
CA THR A 28 -11.90 -5.58 5.02
C THR A 28 -10.64 -4.83 5.46
N GLN A 29 -10.44 -4.63 6.75
CA GLN A 29 -9.24 -4.00 7.30
C GLN A 29 -8.00 -4.90 7.11
N GLY A 30 -8.12 -6.18 7.38
CA GLY A 30 -7.05 -7.16 7.16
C GLY A 30 -6.60 -7.20 5.70
N LEU A 31 -7.56 -7.29 4.77
CA LEU A 31 -7.27 -7.23 3.33
C LEU A 31 -6.62 -5.90 2.93
N HIS A 32 -7.08 -4.77 3.48
CA HIS A 32 -6.49 -3.47 3.18
C HIS A 32 -5.02 -3.40 3.58
N VAL A 33 -4.71 -3.81 4.80
CA VAL A 33 -3.34 -3.79 5.32
C VAL A 33 -2.44 -4.79 4.59
N THR A 34 -2.89 -6.03 4.40
CA THR A 34 -2.07 -7.06 3.73
C THR A 34 -1.79 -6.72 2.27
N THR A 35 -2.78 -6.24 1.53
CA THR A 35 -2.58 -5.80 0.14
C THR A 35 -1.70 -4.55 0.06
N GLY A 36 -1.86 -3.59 0.98
CA GLY A 36 -1.00 -2.41 1.07
C GLY A 36 0.47 -2.79 1.29
N ILE A 37 0.74 -3.70 2.22
CA ILE A 37 2.10 -4.18 2.50
C ILE A 37 2.66 -4.95 1.30
N ALA A 38 1.86 -5.80 0.66
CA ALA A 38 2.27 -6.53 -0.54
C ALA A 38 2.63 -5.60 -1.71
N CYS A 39 2.01 -4.43 -1.79
CA CYS A 39 2.33 -3.43 -2.80
C CYS A 39 3.72 -2.80 -2.63
N ILE A 40 4.35 -2.85 -1.44
CA ILE A 40 5.68 -2.25 -1.20
C ILE A 40 6.74 -2.83 -2.14
N PRO A 41 7.06 -4.14 -2.13
CA PRO A 41 8.05 -4.68 -3.03
C PRO A 41 7.64 -4.58 -4.52
N LEU A 42 6.35 -4.67 -4.82
CA LEU A 42 5.84 -4.47 -6.19
C LEU A 42 6.13 -3.06 -6.69
N LEU A 43 5.86 -2.04 -5.87
CA LEU A 43 6.15 -0.64 -6.21
C LEU A 43 7.66 -0.41 -6.36
N LEU A 44 8.48 -0.94 -5.44
CA LEU A 44 9.94 -0.79 -5.50
C LEU A 44 10.52 -1.38 -6.78
N VAL A 45 10.12 -2.59 -7.16
CA VAL A 45 10.57 -3.21 -8.43
C VAL A 45 10.10 -2.40 -9.62
N LYS A 46 8.85 -1.91 -9.59
CA LYS A 46 8.33 -1.06 -10.66
C LYS A 46 9.09 0.25 -10.77
N LEU A 47 9.36 0.93 -9.65
CA LEU A 47 10.16 2.15 -9.64
C LEU A 47 11.56 1.91 -10.20
N TRP A 48 12.22 0.86 -9.75
CA TRP A 48 13.53 0.47 -10.28
C TRP A 48 13.53 0.33 -11.81
N SER A 49 12.49 -0.32 -12.35
CA SER A 49 12.39 -0.55 -13.79
C SER A 49 12.07 0.71 -14.61
N VAL A 50 11.39 1.70 -14.03
CA VAL A 50 10.96 2.92 -14.76
C VAL A 50 11.82 4.15 -14.45
N LEU A 51 12.60 4.15 -13.37
CA LEU A 51 13.41 5.29 -12.96
C LEU A 51 14.36 5.80 -14.06
N PRO A 52 15.10 4.94 -14.78
CA PRO A 52 15.96 5.38 -15.88
C PRO A 52 15.21 6.13 -16.99
N LEU A 53 13.93 5.82 -17.18
CA LEU A 53 13.07 6.47 -18.18
C LEU A 53 12.60 7.84 -17.73
N LEU A 54 12.41 8.04 -16.43
CA LEU A 54 11.99 9.31 -15.86
C LEU A 54 13.13 10.35 -15.89
N VAL A 55 14.37 9.90 -15.79
CA VAL A 55 15.56 10.80 -15.73
C VAL A 55 16.25 11.02 -17.08
N ARG A 56 15.81 10.34 -18.14
CA ARG A 56 16.37 10.56 -19.47
C ARG A 56 16.08 11.97 -20.00
N GLY A 57 16.91 12.44 -20.95
CA GLY A 57 16.73 13.75 -21.59
C GLY A 57 15.34 13.97 -22.22
N LEU A 58 14.95 15.22 -22.32
CA LEU A 58 13.68 15.62 -22.96
C LEU A 58 13.80 15.48 -24.49
N PRO A 59 12.70 15.13 -25.16
CA PRO A 59 12.65 15.06 -26.62
C PRO A 59 12.84 16.45 -27.27
N SER A 60 13.19 16.50 -28.52
CA SER A 60 13.24 17.72 -29.31
C SER A 60 11.83 18.18 -29.72
N GLY A 61 11.60 19.50 -29.74
CA GLY A 61 10.31 20.10 -30.12
C GLY A 61 9.37 20.36 -28.91
N TRP A 62 8.68 21.50 -28.94
CA TRP A 62 7.86 21.97 -27.82
C TRP A 62 6.67 21.04 -27.53
N ALA A 63 5.97 20.56 -28.54
CA ALA A 63 4.80 19.69 -28.36
C ALA A 63 5.19 18.32 -27.80
N ALA A 64 6.33 17.76 -28.23
CA ALA A 64 6.88 16.53 -27.70
C ALA A 64 7.32 16.70 -26.23
N ARG A 65 7.95 17.83 -25.88
CA ARG A 65 8.32 18.17 -24.50
C ARG A 65 7.10 18.33 -23.61
N ALA A 66 6.06 19.01 -24.08
CA ALA A 66 4.82 19.18 -23.30
C ALA A 66 4.15 17.83 -22.99
N ARG A 67 4.08 16.94 -23.98
CA ARG A 67 3.52 15.59 -23.78
C ARG A 67 4.36 14.75 -22.82
N ASP A 68 5.66 14.69 -23.03
CA ASP A 68 6.59 13.96 -22.17
C ASP A 68 6.59 14.54 -20.75
N GLY A 69 6.55 15.87 -20.61
CA GLY A 69 6.43 16.53 -19.31
C GLY A 69 5.12 16.20 -18.59
N ALA A 70 4.00 16.20 -19.28
CA ALA A 70 2.70 15.82 -18.70
C ALA A 70 2.68 14.33 -18.27
N GLU A 71 3.24 13.44 -19.10
CA GLU A 71 3.39 12.01 -18.74
C GLU A 71 4.25 11.83 -17.48
N ARG A 72 5.42 12.48 -17.42
CA ARG A 72 6.31 12.42 -16.26
C ARG A 72 5.66 13.01 -15.01
N ALA A 73 4.96 14.13 -15.13
CA ALA A 73 4.24 14.76 -14.02
C ALA A 73 3.15 13.84 -13.47
N SER A 74 2.36 13.20 -14.33
CA SER A 74 1.33 12.25 -13.92
C SER A 74 1.92 11.04 -13.18
N ILE A 75 3.04 10.52 -13.66
CA ILE A 75 3.77 9.42 -12.99
C ILE A 75 4.33 9.88 -11.66
N ALA A 76 4.89 11.09 -11.58
CA ALA A 76 5.42 11.65 -10.34
C ALA A 76 4.32 11.79 -9.28
N VAL A 77 3.14 12.31 -9.66
CA VAL A 77 1.97 12.39 -8.76
C VAL A 77 1.55 11.00 -8.27
N LEU A 78 1.42 10.03 -9.18
CA LEU A 78 1.04 8.67 -8.83
C LEU A 78 2.05 8.02 -7.87
N VAL A 79 3.33 8.15 -8.18
CA VAL A 79 4.42 7.57 -7.36
C VAL A 79 4.46 8.24 -5.99
N SER A 80 4.46 9.57 -5.93
CA SER A 80 4.52 10.31 -4.66
C SER A 80 3.32 10.00 -3.77
N ALA A 81 2.11 9.98 -4.34
CA ALA A 81 0.91 9.62 -3.61
C ALA A 81 0.96 8.16 -3.13
N SER A 82 1.42 7.22 -3.97
CA SER A 82 1.56 5.81 -3.59
C SER A 82 2.58 5.61 -2.47
N VAL A 83 3.75 6.23 -2.55
CA VAL A 83 4.77 6.18 -1.49
C VAL A 83 4.22 6.74 -0.18
N PHE A 84 3.56 7.90 -0.23
CA PHE A 84 2.95 8.50 0.96
C PHE A 84 1.90 7.58 1.58
N LEU A 85 1.03 6.98 0.77
CA LEU A 85 0.00 6.05 1.23
C LEU A 85 0.61 4.80 1.88
N LEU A 86 1.64 4.22 1.28
CA LEU A 86 2.31 3.05 1.83
C LEU A 86 3.03 3.38 3.15
N VAL A 87 3.75 4.49 3.20
CA VAL A 87 4.46 4.94 4.42
C VAL A 87 3.45 5.23 5.53
N THR A 88 2.45 6.06 5.28
CA THR A 88 1.46 6.42 6.30
C THR A 88 0.59 5.23 6.72
N GLY A 89 0.28 4.32 5.79
CA GLY A 89 -0.44 3.07 6.08
C GLY A 89 0.37 2.14 6.97
N LEU A 90 1.66 1.96 6.69
CA LEU A 90 2.56 1.14 7.51
C LEU A 90 2.74 1.75 8.90
N LEU A 91 3.03 3.05 8.99
CA LEU A 91 3.18 3.77 10.25
C LEU A 91 1.90 3.73 11.09
N ASN A 92 0.75 3.89 10.47
CA ASN A 92 -0.54 3.78 11.15
C ASN A 92 -0.82 2.34 11.64
N SER A 93 -0.39 1.31 10.90
CA SER A 93 -0.56 -0.08 11.33
C SER A 93 0.35 -0.46 12.50
N THR A 94 1.51 0.18 12.64
CA THR A 94 2.43 0.04 13.77
C THR A 94 2.17 1.05 14.88
N GLN A 95 1.18 1.95 14.72
CA GLN A 95 0.84 3.01 15.67
C GLN A 95 2.01 3.96 15.99
N TRP A 96 2.88 4.17 15.03
CA TRP A 96 3.99 5.12 15.14
C TRP A 96 3.67 6.40 14.36
N TYR A 97 3.58 7.53 15.07
CA TYR A 97 3.15 8.82 14.54
C TYR A 97 4.24 9.88 14.74
N PRO A 98 5.27 9.90 13.88
CA PRO A 98 6.39 10.83 14.01
C PRO A 98 6.06 12.29 13.61
N TRP A 99 4.87 12.54 13.08
CA TRP A 99 4.41 13.87 12.64
C TRP A 99 3.03 14.19 13.22
N ASP A 100 2.73 15.49 13.44
CA ASP A 100 1.51 15.97 14.08
C ASP A 100 0.27 15.98 13.20
N PHE A 101 0.38 15.71 11.88
CA PHE A 101 -0.78 15.68 11.01
C PHE A 101 -1.62 14.41 11.19
N SER A 102 -2.92 14.52 10.89
CA SER A 102 -3.82 13.36 10.96
C SER A 102 -3.53 12.35 9.85
N PHE A 103 -2.86 11.23 10.18
CA PHE A 103 -2.54 10.15 9.23
C PHE A 103 -3.78 9.62 8.50
N ARG A 104 -4.89 9.39 9.21
CA ARG A 104 -6.12 8.87 8.60
C ARG A 104 -6.73 9.83 7.58
N ARG A 105 -6.82 11.12 7.91
CA ARG A 105 -7.40 12.13 7.01
C ARG A 105 -6.54 12.33 5.78
N SER A 106 -5.22 12.45 5.97
CA SER A 106 -4.26 12.63 4.87
C SER A 106 -4.20 11.40 3.98
N HIS A 107 -4.18 10.20 4.56
CA HIS A 107 -4.22 8.94 3.83
C HIS A 107 -5.49 8.83 2.97
N TYR A 108 -6.66 9.13 3.54
CA TYR A 108 -7.92 9.12 2.81
C TYR A 108 -7.95 10.13 1.66
N ALA A 109 -7.53 11.38 1.91
CA ALA A 109 -7.50 12.42 0.88
C ALA A 109 -6.56 12.04 -0.27
N LEU A 110 -5.34 11.57 0.04
CA LEU A 110 -4.37 11.16 -0.97
C LEU A 110 -4.73 9.85 -1.67
N ALA A 111 -5.55 8.99 -1.05
CA ALA A 111 -6.08 7.81 -1.73
C ALA A 111 -6.94 8.18 -2.94
N TRP A 112 -7.70 9.28 -2.89
CA TRP A 112 -8.46 9.78 -4.04
C TRP A 112 -7.54 10.33 -5.14
N VAL A 113 -6.48 11.06 -4.75
CA VAL A 113 -5.47 11.54 -5.70
C VAL A 113 -4.77 10.37 -6.39
N ALA A 114 -4.33 9.38 -5.61
CA ALA A 114 -3.68 8.18 -6.16
C ALA A 114 -4.62 7.38 -7.06
N THR A 115 -5.90 7.24 -6.68
CA THR A 115 -6.91 6.53 -7.50
C THR A 115 -7.14 7.25 -8.82
N GLY A 116 -7.33 8.57 -8.81
CA GLY A 116 -7.49 9.37 -10.03
C GLY A 116 -6.26 9.30 -10.92
N ALA A 117 -5.07 9.46 -10.35
CA ALA A 117 -3.81 9.34 -11.09
C ALA A 117 -3.61 7.92 -11.67
N LEU A 118 -3.98 6.87 -10.93
CA LEU A 118 -3.91 5.49 -11.39
C LEU A 118 -4.87 5.23 -12.55
N VAL A 119 -6.13 5.68 -12.45
CA VAL A 119 -7.12 5.54 -13.54
C VAL A 119 -6.63 6.23 -14.80
N LEU A 120 -6.13 7.46 -14.69
CA LEU A 120 -5.54 8.19 -15.81
C LEU A 120 -4.34 7.43 -16.40
N HIS A 121 -3.43 6.96 -15.55
CA HIS A 121 -2.25 6.20 -15.98
C HIS A 121 -2.64 4.91 -16.72
N LEU A 122 -3.60 4.17 -16.18
CA LEU A 122 -4.12 2.94 -16.82
C LEU A 122 -4.79 3.25 -18.16
N ALA A 123 -5.59 4.32 -18.25
CA ALA A 123 -6.25 4.70 -19.49
C ALA A 123 -5.22 5.02 -20.59
N VAL A 124 -4.19 5.78 -20.27
CA VAL A 124 -3.11 6.13 -21.22
C VAL A 124 -2.29 4.90 -21.64
N LYS A 125 -2.05 3.98 -20.72
CA LYS A 125 -1.24 2.76 -20.97
C LYS A 125 -2.05 1.55 -21.45
N LEU A 126 -3.36 1.66 -21.54
CA LEU A 126 -4.24 0.54 -21.89
C LEU A 126 -3.88 -0.17 -23.20
N PRO A 127 -3.52 0.53 -24.30
CA PRO A 127 -3.08 -0.16 -25.52
C PRO A 127 -1.83 -1.02 -25.28
N THR A 128 -0.82 -0.46 -24.61
CA THR A 128 0.42 -1.19 -24.26
C THR A 128 0.16 -2.38 -23.34
N ILE A 129 -0.77 -2.21 -22.37
CA ILE A 129 -1.15 -3.29 -21.45
C ILE A 129 -1.82 -4.44 -22.22
N ARG A 130 -2.76 -4.13 -23.11
CA ARG A 130 -3.46 -5.14 -23.92
C ARG A 130 -2.49 -5.90 -24.83
N GLU A 131 -1.57 -5.19 -25.46
CA GLU A 131 -0.53 -5.81 -26.28
C GLU A 131 0.37 -6.75 -25.45
N ALA A 132 0.84 -6.28 -24.28
CA ALA A 132 1.71 -7.07 -23.41
C ALA A 132 1.01 -8.31 -22.82
N LEU A 133 -0.27 -8.23 -22.50
CA LEU A 133 -1.05 -9.37 -21.98
C LEU A 133 -1.34 -10.43 -23.04
N GLY A 134 -1.33 -10.07 -24.33
CA GLY A 134 -1.49 -10.99 -25.45
C GLY A 134 -0.23 -11.77 -25.82
N ARG A 135 0.93 -11.48 -25.19
CA ARG A 135 2.23 -12.09 -25.51
C ARG A 135 2.70 -13.03 -24.41
N ASP A 136 3.58 -13.97 -24.77
CA ASP A 136 4.26 -14.79 -23.77
C ASP A 136 5.14 -13.93 -22.85
N VAL A 137 5.22 -14.32 -21.58
CA VAL A 137 6.04 -13.60 -20.56
C VAL A 137 7.52 -13.55 -20.94
N ASP A 138 8.00 -14.53 -21.69
CA ASP A 138 9.39 -14.61 -22.13
C ASP A 138 9.63 -13.96 -23.52
N ASP A 139 8.58 -13.42 -24.16
CA ASP A 139 8.73 -12.67 -25.42
C ASP A 139 9.44 -11.33 -25.16
N THR A 140 10.61 -11.16 -25.77
CA THR A 140 11.46 -9.98 -25.65
C THR A 140 11.22 -8.93 -26.74
N GLY A 141 10.25 -9.14 -27.64
CA GLY A 141 10.00 -8.28 -28.79
C GLY A 141 9.65 -6.83 -28.45
N LEU A 142 9.15 -6.58 -27.24
CA LEU A 142 8.86 -5.22 -26.72
C LEU A 142 9.96 -4.69 -25.78
N ASP A 143 11.03 -5.47 -25.56
CA ASP A 143 12.10 -5.04 -24.68
C ASP A 143 12.93 -3.94 -25.33
N ARG A 144 13.27 -2.97 -24.51
CA ARG A 144 14.26 -1.99 -24.90
C ARG A 144 15.65 -2.63 -24.77
N PRO A 145 16.52 -2.51 -25.80
CA PRO A 145 17.87 -3.09 -25.74
C PRO A 145 18.65 -2.68 -24.50
N GLU A 146 18.43 -1.45 -24.02
CA GLU A 146 19.10 -0.88 -22.84
C GLU A 146 18.62 -1.50 -21.52
N ALA A 147 17.42 -2.11 -21.51
CA ALA A 147 16.84 -2.75 -20.32
C ALA A 147 17.23 -4.23 -20.20
N VAL A 148 17.86 -4.80 -21.23
CA VAL A 148 18.29 -6.20 -21.23
C VAL A 148 19.66 -6.32 -20.58
N VAL A 149 19.69 -6.70 -19.29
CA VAL A 149 20.93 -6.99 -18.57
C VAL A 149 21.32 -8.45 -18.81
N ARG A 150 22.43 -8.67 -19.50
CA ARG A 150 22.98 -10.03 -19.69
C ARG A 150 23.38 -10.63 -18.34
N GLY A 151 22.88 -11.82 -18.04
CA GLY A 151 23.14 -12.51 -16.75
C GLY A 151 22.22 -12.08 -15.60
N GLY A 152 21.23 -11.23 -15.84
CA GLY A 152 20.19 -10.86 -14.87
C GLY A 152 19.15 -11.96 -14.65
N LEU A 153 18.23 -11.71 -13.70
CA LEU A 153 17.08 -12.58 -13.49
C LEU A 153 16.17 -12.60 -14.73
N SER A 154 15.71 -13.79 -15.12
CA SER A 154 14.65 -13.90 -16.11
C SER A 154 13.38 -13.17 -15.63
N ARG A 155 12.49 -12.76 -16.54
CA ARG A 155 11.21 -12.13 -16.18
C ARG A 155 10.39 -12.99 -15.22
N ARG A 156 10.33 -14.30 -15.47
CA ARG A 156 9.66 -15.24 -14.54
C ARG A 156 10.36 -15.29 -13.19
N GLY A 157 11.70 -15.26 -13.17
CA GLY A 157 12.49 -15.19 -11.94
C GLY A 157 12.20 -13.89 -11.17
N LEU A 158 12.19 -12.75 -11.85
CA LEU A 158 11.87 -11.45 -11.25
C LEU A 158 10.46 -11.43 -10.68
N LEU A 159 9.46 -11.91 -11.42
CA LEU A 159 8.08 -11.97 -10.93
C LEU A 159 7.95 -12.88 -9.69
N ARG A 160 8.56 -14.08 -9.74
CA ARG A 160 8.54 -15.03 -8.60
C ARG A 160 9.22 -14.44 -7.38
N SER A 161 10.39 -13.82 -7.53
CA SER A 161 11.09 -13.19 -6.40
C SER A 161 10.33 -12.00 -5.83
N THR A 162 9.68 -11.20 -6.67
CA THR A 162 8.85 -10.07 -6.22
C THR A 162 7.63 -10.53 -5.44
N TRP A 163 6.93 -11.58 -5.91
CA TRP A 163 5.81 -12.17 -5.19
C TRP A 163 6.25 -12.85 -3.88
N ALA A 164 7.40 -13.52 -3.87
CA ALA A 164 7.96 -14.07 -2.66
C ALA A 164 8.31 -12.97 -1.64
N ALA A 165 8.92 -11.87 -2.11
CA ALA A 165 9.20 -10.71 -1.27
C ALA A 165 7.92 -10.06 -0.72
N ALA A 166 6.84 -9.97 -1.53
CA ALA A 166 5.54 -9.49 -1.08
C ALA A 166 4.93 -10.38 0.00
N GLY A 167 4.97 -11.71 -0.19
CA GLY A 167 4.51 -12.67 0.80
C GLY A 167 5.31 -12.59 2.10
N LEU A 168 6.63 -12.50 2.03
CA LEU A 168 7.50 -12.34 3.20
C LEU A 168 7.23 -11.01 3.93
N ALA A 169 7.05 -9.92 3.20
CA ALA A 169 6.70 -8.62 3.79
C ALA A 169 5.37 -8.68 4.55
N VAL A 170 4.35 -9.34 3.98
CA VAL A 170 3.06 -9.57 4.65
C VAL A 170 3.25 -10.43 5.91
N LEU A 171 3.95 -11.55 5.82
CA LEU A 171 4.20 -12.42 6.97
C LEU A 171 4.97 -11.69 8.08
N ALA A 172 5.94 -10.85 7.72
CA ALA A 172 6.75 -10.11 8.67
C ALA A 172 5.98 -8.99 9.40
N THR A 173 4.99 -8.39 8.77
CA THR A 173 4.41 -7.11 9.23
C THR A 173 2.93 -7.17 9.58
N ALA A 174 2.12 -7.99 8.92
CA ALA A 174 0.67 -7.97 9.06
C ALA A 174 0.12 -8.58 10.35
N GLY A 175 0.94 -9.17 11.20
CA GLY A 175 0.49 -9.83 12.44
C GLY A 175 -0.11 -8.90 13.48
N SER A 176 0.15 -7.59 13.42
CA SER A 176 -0.51 -6.58 14.27
C SER A 176 -1.99 -6.43 13.93
N THR A 177 -2.35 -6.59 12.65
CA THR A 177 -3.70 -6.36 12.14
C THR A 177 -4.44 -7.67 11.87
N VAL A 178 -3.71 -8.73 11.49
CA VAL A 178 -4.27 -10.04 11.17
C VAL A 178 -3.92 -11.03 12.27
N PRO A 179 -4.86 -11.41 13.16
CA PRO A 179 -4.56 -12.16 14.39
C PRO A 179 -3.85 -13.49 14.17
N TRP A 180 -4.21 -14.25 13.13
CA TRP A 180 -3.60 -15.55 12.87
C TRP A 180 -2.16 -15.46 12.33
N LEU A 181 -1.76 -14.29 11.74
CA LEU A 181 -0.38 -14.03 11.35
C LEU A 181 0.50 -13.55 12.51
N ARG A 182 -0.07 -13.25 13.68
CA ARG A 182 0.67 -12.71 14.83
C ARG A 182 1.84 -13.61 15.26
N ARG A 183 1.70 -14.92 15.13
CA ARG A 183 2.75 -15.88 15.54
C ARG A 183 3.97 -15.85 14.62
N VAL A 184 3.80 -15.52 13.36
CA VAL A 184 4.87 -15.52 12.34
C VAL A 184 5.36 -14.11 12.00
N SER A 185 4.63 -13.07 12.35
CA SER A 185 5.02 -11.68 12.07
C SER A 185 6.07 -11.18 13.05
N VAL A 186 7.18 -10.69 12.53
CA VAL A 186 8.29 -10.12 13.32
C VAL A 186 7.85 -8.86 14.05
N LEU A 187 7.07 -8.00 13.40
CA LEU A 187 6.55 -6.75 13.95
C LEU A 187 5.22 -6.92 14.68
N GLY A 188 4.67 -8.15 14.74
CA GLY A 188 3.48 -8.45 15.51
C GLY A 188 3.79 -8.45 17.01
N VAL A 189 3.14 -7.59 17.78
CA VAL A 189 3.30 -7.57 19.24
C VAL A 189 2.77 -8.88 19.81
N ARG A 190 3.64 -9.66 20.43
CA ARG A 190 3.33 -11.00 20.97
C ARG A 190 3.00 -10.99 22.44
N SER A 191 3.69 -10.16 23.20
CA SER A 191 3.49 -9.93 24.62
C SER A 191 4.04 -8.56 24.96
N GLY A 192 3.48 -7.90 25.94
CA GLY A 192 3.91 -6.58 26.38
C GLY A 192 2.74 -5.63 26.55
N ASP A 193 3.07 -4.43 26.93
CA ASP A 193 2.09 -3.40 27.18
C ASP A 193 1.64 -2.76 25.86
N GLY A 194 0.32 -2.67 25.68
CA GLY A 194 -0.28 -1.90 24.62
C GLY A 194 -0.18 -0.40 24.86
N PRO A 195 -0.74 0.42 23.97
CA PRO A 195 -0.83 1.86 24.17
C PRO A 195 -1.45 2.16 25.55
N GLY A 196 -0.76 2.96 26.37
CA GLY A 196 -1.20 3.29 27.71
C GLY A 196 -0.82 2.27 28.80
N GLY A 197 0.12 1.36 28.54
CA GLY A 197 0.63 0.39 29.53
C GLY A 197 -0.31 -0.77 29.83
N VAL A 198 -1.34 -0.99 29.01
CA VAL A 198 -2.29 -2.09 29.19
C VAL A 198 -1.78 -3.36 28.53
N PRO A 199 -1.65 -4.50 29.23
CA PRO A 199 -1.23 -5.76 28.63
C PRO A 199 -2.16 -6.19 27.49
N ILE A 200 -1.60 -6.44 26.32
CA ILE A 200 -2.35 -6.71 25.06
C ILE A 200 -3.20 -7.98 25.14
N ASN A 201 -2.88 -8.89 26.05
CA ASN A 201 -3.55 -10.20 26.20
C ASN A 201 -4.47 -10.29 27.43
N ARG A 202 -4.72 -9.20 28.15
CA ARG A 202 -5.76 -9.22 29.19
C ARG A 202 -7.13 -9.29 28.57
N THR A 203 -8.00 -10.14 29.11
CA THR A 203 -9.42 -10.14 28.76
C THR A 203 -10.01 -8.74 28.98
N ALA A 204 -10.86 -8.29 28.10
CA ALA A 204 -11.47 -6.94 28.17
C ALA A 204 -12.12 -6.62 29.52
N ALA A 205 -12.60 -7.64 30.25
CA ALA A 205 -13.14 -7.53 31.61
C ALA A 205 -12.07 -7.14 32.65
N ALA A 206 -10.83 -7.60 32.53
CA ALA A 206 -9.76 -7.25 33.44
C ALA A 206 -9.12 -5.88 33.13
N ALA A 207 -9.22 -5.40 31.88
CA ALA A 207 -8.70 -4.11 31.46
C ALA A 207 -9.65 -2.93 31.73
N GLY A 208 -10.97 -3.19 31.81
CA GLY A 208 -11.98 -2.14 31.89
C GLY A 208 -12.37 -1.70 33.31
N SER A 209 -12.11 -2.52 34.32
CA SER A 209 -12.59 -2.22 35.68
C SER A 209 -11.69 -1.25 36.45
N ASN A 210 -10.38 -1.20 36.15
CA ASN A 210 -9.46 -0.39 36.94
C ASN A 210 -9.21 1.03 36.42
N SER A 211 -9.49 1.32 35.15
CA SER A 211 -9.19 2.64 34.58
C SER A 211 -10.34 3.65 34.68
N ARG A 212 -11.57 3.19 34.96
CA ARG A 212 -12.74 4.07 35.04
C ARG A 212 -13.06 4.54 36.46
N SER A 213 -12.70 3.76 37.48
CA SER A 213 -12.92 4.12 38.86
C SER A 213 -11.92 5.13 39.41
N GLU A 214 -10.68 5.19 38.88
CA GLU A 214 -9.67 6.14 39.31
C GLU A 214 -9.79 7.54 38.68
N LYS A 215 -10.57 7.70 37.60
CA LYS A 215 -10.77 9.01 36.95
C LYS A 215 -12.04 9.74 37.33
N LEU A 216 -12.85 9.18 38.25
CA LEU A 216 -14.11 9.77 38.73
C LEU A 216 -14.11 10.03 40.25
N MET A 217 -12.97 9.90 40.93
CA MET A 217 -12.70 10.39 42.27
C MET A 217 -11.70 11.53 42.18
#